data_9b1b7eb129c689658398ed92f2460686
#
_entry.id   9b1b7eb129c689658398ed92f2460686
#
_cell.length_a   1.000
_cell.length_b   1.000
_cell.length_c   1.000
_cell.angle_alpha   90.00
_cell.angle_beta   90.00
_cell.angle_gamma   90.00
#
_symmetry.space_group_name_H-M   'P 1'
#
loop_
_entity.id
_entity.type
_entity.pdbx_description
1 polymer ?
#
loop_
_entity_poly.entity_id
_entity_poly.type
_entity_poly.pdbx_seq_one_letter_code
_entity_poly.pdbx_strand_id
1 'polypeptide(L)'
;MASVDCSYSIKGSGPAVFFVHGIGARKTSWNEVCHHLEKDFTCISYDLRGHGDSPKGVLPYSLKDLVDDLETLRQKLNIQKMHIVGHSL
;
A
#
# COMPACT_ATOMS: atom_id res chain seq x y z
N MET A 1 -16.36 -2.95 -9.99
CA MET A 1 -16.10 -2.08 -9.74
C MET A 1 -14.86 -1.68 -9.70
N ALA A 2 -14.60 -0.72 -9.63
CA ALA A 2 -13.33 -0.27 -9.95
C ALA A 2 -12.46 -0.09 -8.74
N SER A 3 -11.26 -0.60 -8.81
CA SER A 3 -10.23 -0.27 -7.86
C SER A 3 -9.76 1.17 -8.16
N VAL A 4 -9.11 1.79 -7.18
CA VAL A 4 -8.53 3.11 -7.37
C VAL A 4 -7.01 2.98 -7.55
N ASP A 5 -6.42 3.97 -8.19
CA ASP A 5 -4.98 4.00 -8.41
C ASP A 5 -4.32 4.68 -7.21
N CYS A 6 -3.92 3.87 -6.24
CA CYS A 6 -3.39 4.37 -4.98
C CYS A 6 -2.03 5.03 -5.14
N SER A 7 -1.82 6.12 -4.44
CA SER A 7 -0.51 6.76 -4.35
C SER A 7 0.43 5.89 -3.53
N TYR A 8 1.66 5.71 -3.99
CA TYR A 8 2.59 4.80 -3.33
C TYR A 8 4.02 5.33 -3.36
N SER A 9 4.84 4.72 -2.52
CA SER A 9 6.28 4.95 -2.49
C SER A 9 6.96 3.59 -2.53
N ILE A 10 8.01 3.47 -3.33
CA ILE A 10 8.76 2.23 -3.44
C ILE A 10 10.23 2.52 -3.22
N LYS A 11 10.87 1.78 -2.33
CA LYS A 11 12.27 1.97 -1.97
C LYS A 11 12.93 0.65 -1.70
N GLY A 12 14.22 0.58 -2.01
CA GLY A 12 15.04 -0.58 -1.67
C GLY A 12 15.06 -1.64 -2.73
N SER A 13 15.61 -2.79 -2.37
CA SER A 13 15.71 -3.94 -3.26
C SER A 13 15.63 -5.21 -2.45
N GLY A 14 15.18 -6.29 -3.09
CA GLY A 14 15.00 -7.57 -2.44
C GLY A 14 13.53 -7.97 -2.48
N PRO A 15 13.13 -8.95 -1.67
CA PRO A 15 11.73 -9.38 -1.66
C PRO A 15 10.79 -8.24 -1.36
N ALA A 16 9.62 -8.25 -2.00
CA ALA A 16 8.64 -7.17 -1.88
C ALA A 16 7.85 -7.26 -0.58
N VAL A 17 7.71 -6.13 0.10
CA VAL A 17 6.90 -6.00 1.31
C VAL A 17 5.98 -4.80 1.12
N PHE A 18 4.67 -5.04 1.20
CA PHE A 18 3.67 -3.98 1.12
C PHE A 18 3.25 -3.60 2.54
N PHE A 19 3.21 -2.30 2.79
CA PHE A 19 2.86 -1.76 4.10
C PHE A 19 1.50 -1.09 4.04
N VAL A 20 0.55 -1.59 4.84
CA VAL A 20 -0.82 -1.11 4.86
C VAL A 20 -1.06 -0.34 6.15
N HIS A 21 -1.31 0.96 6.03
CA HIS A 21 -1.52 1.81 7.21
C HIS A 21 -2.95 1.65 7.74
N GLY A 22 -3.16 2.11 8.98
CA GLY A 22 -4.48 2.10 9.58
C GLY A 22 -5.35 3.25 9.08
N ILE A 23 -6.65 3.13 9.31
CA ILE A 23 -7.60 4.17 8.97
C ILE A 23 -7.20 5.48 9.66
N GLY A 24 -7.15 6.55 8.89
CA GLY A 24 -6.76 7.86 9.40
C GLY A 24 -5.27 8.15 9.31
N ALA A 25 -4.46 7.18 8.91
CA ALA A 25 -3.01 7.38 8.73
C ALA A 25 -2.71 7.61 7.24
N ARG A 26 -1.48 7.38 6.83
CA ARG A 26 -1.05 7.53 5.44
C ARG A 26 0.25 6.77 5.22
N LYS A 27 0.67 6.67 3.95
CA LYS A 27 1.85 5.88 3.60
C LYS A 27 3.12 6.35 4.31
N THR A 28 3.22 7.63 4.61
CA THR A 28 4.41 8.15 5.27
C THR A 28 4.56 7.66 6.70
N SER A 29 3.52 7.08 7.29
CA SER A 29 3.62 6.45 8.61
C SER A 29 4.67 5.35 8.64
N TRP A 30 4.99 4.76 7.48
CA TRP A 30 5.94 3.67 7.39
C TRP A 30 7.35 4.10 7.02
N ASN A 31 7.60 5.41 6.88
CA ASN A 31 8.89 5.89 6.38
C ASN A 31 10.07 5.39 7.21
N GLU A 32 9.95 5.43 8.52
CA GLU A 32 11.05 5.02 9.39
C GLU A 32 11.30 3.52 9.31
N VAL A 33 10.23 2.73 9.29
CA VAL A 33 10.35 1.27 9.15
C VAL A 33 10.99 0.93 7.82
N CYS A 34 10.53 1.55 6.73
CA CYS A 34 11.09 1.30 5.41
C CYS A 34 12.55 1.69 5.34
N HIS A 35 12.93 2.78 6.00
CA HIS A 35 14.32 3.21 6.03
C HIS A 35 15.23 2.14 6.63
N HIS A 36 14.76 1.43 7.64
CA HIS A 36 15.53 0.36 8.26
C HIS A 36 15.57 -0.92 7.43
N LEU A 37 14.57 -1.13 6.57
CA LEU A 37 14.44 -2.39 5.84
C LEU A 37 14.88 -2.31 4.37
N GLU A 38 15.06 -1.10 3.86
CA GLU A 38 15.20 -0.92 2.40
C GLU A 38 16.44 -1.55 1.80
N LYS A 39 17.47 -1.84 2.58
CA LYS A 39 18.64 -2.50 2.00
C LYS A 39 18.43 -4.00 1.81
N ASP A 40 17.46 -4.59 2.47
CA ASP A 40 17.20 -6.03 2.36
C ASP A 40 15.87 -6.35 1.69
N PHE A 41 14.98 -5.37 1.57
CA PHE A 41 13.63 -5.57 1.04
C PHE A 41 13.25 -4.43 0.12
N THR A 42 12.38 -4.74 -0.83
CA THR A 42 11.70 -3.71 -1.61
C THR A 42 10.47 -3.30 -0.81
N CYS A 43 10.50 -2.08 -0.27
CA CYS A 43 9.45 -1.58 0.62
C CYS A 43 8.47 -0.73 -0.17
N ILE A 44 7.22 -1.17 -0.23
CA ILE A 44 6.16 -0.44 -0.93
C ILE A 44 5.13 -0.02 0.10
N SER A 45 5.03 1.28 0.34
CA SER A 45 3.99 1.83 1.19
C SER A 45 3.02 2.62 0.32
N TYR A 46 1.73 2.54 0.62
CA TYR A 46 0.74 3.21 -0.21
C TYR A 46 -0.37 3.77 0.66
N ASP A 47 -1.04 4.78 0.12
CA ASP A 47 -2.18 5.38 0.80
C ASP A 47 -3.44 4.59 0.44
N LEU A 48 -4.19 4.17 1.45
CA LEU A 48 -5.50 3.57 1.21
C LEU A 48 -6.40 4.59 0.51
N ARG A 49 -7.42 4.10 -0.21
CA ARG A 49 -8.35 5.02 -0.86
C ARG A 49 -8.89 6.02 0.15
N GLY A 50 -9.02 7.26 -0.28
CA GLY A 50 -9.51 8.32 0.57
C GLY A 50 -8.52 8.82 1.61
N HIS A 51 -7.30 8.32 1.61
CA HIS A 51 -6.25 8.72 2.54
C HIS A 51 -5.09 9.34 1.77
N GLY A 52 -4.37 10.25 2.43
CA GLY A 52 -3.21 10.87 1.83
C GLY A 52 -3.48 11.39 0.43
N ASP A 53 -2.72 10.91 -0.54
CA ASP A 53 -2.82 11.37 -1.92
C ASP A 53 -3.62 10.43 -2.82
N SER A 54 -4.21 9.36 -2.26
CA SER A 54 -4.99 8.41 -3.05
C SER A 54 -6.40 8.91 -3.31
N PRO A 55 -6.98 8.56 -4.47
CA PRO A 55 -8.37 8.93 -4.76
C PRO A 55 -9.34 8.33 -3.74
N LYS A 56 -10.47 8.98 -3.57
CA LYS A 56 -11.46 8.54 -2.62
C LYS A 56 -12.29 7.36 -3.13
N GLY A 57 -12.56 7.31 -4.40
CA GLY A 57 -13.44 6.30 -4.96
C GLY A 57 -14.89 6.56 -4.58
N VAL A 58 -15.70 5.52 -4.71
CA VAL A 58 -17.13 5.60 -4.44
C VAL A 58 -17.40 5.16 -3.00
N LEU A 59 -18.16 5.94 -2.27
CA LEU A 59 -18.52 5.60 -0.90
C LEU A 59 -19.91 4.99 -0.85
N PRO A 60 -20.19 4.11 0.10
CA PRO A 60 -19.23 3.55 1.06
C PRO A 60 -18.35 2.50 0.39
N TYR A 61 -17.21 2.22 0.97
CA TYR A 61 -16.35 1.16 0.45
C TYR A 61 -16.26 0.02 1.47
N SER A 62 -15.93 -1.17 0.97
CA SER A 62 -15.84 -2.36 1.77
C SER A 62 -14.38 -2.83 1.90
N LEU A 63 -14.17 -3.83 2.74
CA LEU A 63 -12.86 -4.45 2.84
C LEU A 63 -12.44 -5.02 1.49
N LYS A 64 -13.40 -5.58 0.73
CA LYS A 64 -13.10 -6.09 -0.60
C LYS A 64 -12.54 -5.01 -1.51
N ASP A 65 -13.07 -3.79 -1.42
CA ASP A 65 -12.55 -2.68 -2.21
C ASP A 65 -11.09 -2.39 -1.87
N LEU A 66 -10.73 -2.46 -0.59
CA LEU A 66 -9.36 -2.25 -0.17
C LEU A 66 -8.44 -3.37 -0.69
N VAL A 67 -8.92 -4.60 -0.69
CA VAL A 67 -8.17 -5.74 -1.24
C VAL A 67 -7.97 -5.57 -2.74
N ASP A 68 -9.00 -5.15 -3.45
CA ASP A 68 -8.92 -4.92 -4.88
C ASP A 68 -7.90 -3.82 -5.21
N ASP A 69 -7.84 -2.78 -4.39
CA ASP A 69 -6.87 -1.70 -4.58
C ASP A 69 -5.44 -2.21 -4.42
N LEU A 70 -5.20 -3.04 -3.40
CA LEU A 70 -3.87 -3.61 -3.19
C LEU A 70 -3.48 -4.53 -4.35
N GLU A 71 -4.43 -5.35 -4.80
CA GLU A 71 -4.17 -6.25 -5.91
C GLU A 71 -3.87 -5.48 -7.20
N THR A 72 -4.60 -4.39 -7.43
CA THR A 72 -4.35 -3.53 -8.59
C THR A 72 -2.95 -2.93 -8.54
N LEU A 73 -2.54 -2.48 -7.36
CA LEU A 73 -1.20 -1.91 -7.20
C LEU A 73 -0.13 -2.97 -7.41
N ARG A 74 -0.34 -4.17 -6.86
CA ARG A 74 0.59 -5.27 -7.02
C ARG A 74 0.80 -5.59 -8.50
N GLN A 75 -0.29 -5.67 -9.26
CA GLN A 75 -0.24 -5.98 -10.68
C GLN A 75 0.43 -4.85 -11.46
N LYS A 76 0.13 -3.61 -11.11
CA LYS A 76 0.74 -2.44 -11.74
C LYS A 76 2.26 -2.46 -11.60
N LEU A 77 2.75 -2.88 -10.44
CA LEU A 77 4.17 -2.94 -10.15
C LEU A 77 4.81 -4.26 -10.61
N ASN A 78 4.00 -5.14 -11.19
CA ASN A 78 4.47 -6.41 -11.75
C ASN A 78 5.14 -7.29 -10.69
N ILE A 79 4.55 -7.36 -9.50
CA ILE A 79 5.08 -8.13 -8.38
C ILE A 79 4.25 -9.40 -8.24
N GLN A 80 4.90 -10.57 -8.30
CA GLN A 80 4.20 -11.83 -8.21
C GLN A 80 4.06 -12.34 -6.78
N LYS A 81 5.09 -12.13 -5.97
CA LYS A 81 5.08 -12.54 -4.58
C LYS A 81 5.31 -11.34 -3.70
N MET A 82 4.58 -11.25 -2.62
CA MET A 82 4.76 -10.15 -1.68
C MET A 82 4.51 -10.61 -0.26
N HIS A 83 5.14 -9.92 0.68
CA HIS A 83 4.78 -9.97 2.08
C HIS A 83 3.91 -8.75 2.36
N ILE A 84 3.01 -8.88 3.32
CA ILE A 84 2.13 -7.78 3.69
C ILE A 84 2.28 -7.52 5.17
N VAL A 85 2.49 -6.26 5.53
CA VAL A 85 2.54 -5.82 6.92
C VAL A 85 1.43 -4.80 7.09
N GLY A 86 0.52 -5.07 8.02
CA GLY A 86 -0.60 -4.18 8.26
C GLY A 86 -0.62 -3.71 9.70
N HIS A 87 -1.26 -2.56 9.92
CA HIS A 87 -1.41 -1.99 11.24
C HIS A 87 -2.80 -1.38 11.37
N SER A 88 -3.63 -2.03 12.17
CA SER A 88 -4.96 -1.53 12.54
C SER A 88 -5.84 -1.09 11.35
N LEU A 89 -7.04 -1.49 11.29
CA LEU A 89 -8.04 -0.97 10.36
C LEU A 89 -9.36 -0.66 11.12
#